data_fe655f0f1f1fcc1eb4f24d44ff14d993
#
_entry.id   fe655f0f1f1fcc1eb4f24d44ff14d993
#
_cell.length_a   1.000
_cell.length_b   1.000
_cell.length_c   1.000
_cell.angle_alpha   90.00
_cell.angle_beta   90.00
_cell.angle_gamma   90.00
#
_symmetry.space_group_name_H-M   'P 1'
#
loop_
_entity.id
_entity.type
_entity.pdbx_description
1 polymer ?
#
loop_
_entity_poly.entity_id
_entity_poly.type
_entity_poly.pdbx_seq_one_letter_code
_entity_poly.pdbx_strand_id
1 'polypeptide(L)'
;MQRIVADVPMTELPSWAVWQRRLFDDMGDAVQPFLDHFCRENGEFIWEDEWGGSSADDYYEPFFNWPLVYLMGGGDHLLQLADRQWEAVTRH
;
A
#
# COMPACT_ATOMS: atom_id res chain seq x y z
N MET A 1 -3.07 22.86 -7.04
CA MET A 1 -3.92 21.68 -6.91
C MET A 1 -5.32 22.11 -6.49
N GLN A 2 -6.31 21.62 -7.17
CA GLN A 2 -7.69 21.93 -6.83
C GLN A 2 -8.10 21.14 -5.58
N ARG A 3 -8.70 21.85 -4.63
CA ARG A 3 -9.17 21.24 -3.39
C ARG A 3 -10.69 21.15 -3.41
N ILE A 4 -11.22 19.97 -3.18
CA ILE A 4 -12.65 19.73 -3.06
C ILE A 4 -12.97 19.55 -1.58
N VAL A 5 -13.88 20.35 -1.07
CA VAL A 5 -14.31 20.28 0.32
C VAL A 5 -15.79 19.96 0.35
N ALA A 6 -16.15 18.89 1.05
CA ALA A 6 -17.53 18.56 1.33
C ALA A 6 -17.93 19.25 2.64
N ASP A 7 -18.86 20.21 2.56
CA ASP A 7 -19.32 20.98 3.72
C ASP A 7 -20.77 20.65 4.11
N VAL A 8 -21.24 19.49 3.71
CA VAL A 8 -22.57 19.01 4.06
C VAL A 8 -22.56 18.50 5.51
N PRO A 9 -23.49 18.97 6.37
CA PRO A 9 -23.55 18.46 7.73
C PRO A 9 -23.86 16.97 7.75
N MET A 10 -23.01 16.20 8.42
CA MET A 10 -23.24 14.77 8.62
C MET A 10 -23.62 14.54 10.07
N THR A 11 -24.88 14.22 10.30
CA THR A 11 -25.37 13.87 11.63
C THR A 11 -25.12 12.41 11.94
N GLU A 12 -24.88 11.61 10.91
CA GLU A 12 -24.64 10.17 11.04
C GLU A 12 -23.77 9.69 9.88
N LEU A 13 -22.69 8.98 10.19
CA LEU A 13 -21.81 8.40 9.19
C LEU A 13 -22.41 7.09 8.66
N PRO A 14 -22.49 6.91 7.33
CA PRO A 14 -22.90 5.63 6.77
C PRO A 14 -21.95 4.50 7.23
N SER A 15 -22.49 3.34 7.57
CA SER A 15 -21.68 2.21 8.04
C SER A 15 -20.62 1.81 7.03
N TRP A 16 -20.93 1.82 5.75
CA TRP A 16 -19.97 1.44 4.71
C TRP A 16 -18.77 2.38 4.67
N ALA A 17 -18.99 3.68 4.93
CA ALA A 17 -17.90 4.65 4.94
C ALA A 17 -16.95 4.41 6.12
N VAL A 18 -17.48 4.05 7.27
CA VAL A 18 -16.68 3.70 8.45
C VAL A 18 -15.84 2.45 8.18
N TRP A 19 -16.46 1.42 7.61
CA TRP A 19 -15.76 0.18 7.28
C TRP A 19 -14.73 0.36 6.17
N GLN A 20 -15.01 1.19 5.18
CA GLN A 20 -14.04 1.51 4.13
C GLN A 20 -12.81 2.21 4.71
N ARG A 21 -13.01 3.18 5.60
CA ARG A 21 -11.90 3.85 6.28
C ARG A 21 -11.07 2.86 7.09
N ARG A 22 -11.72 1.97 7.81
CA ARG A 22 -11.05 0.94 8.58
C ARG A 22 -10.25 0.01 7.68
N LEU A 23 -10.80 -0.37 6.54
CA LEU A 23 -10.10 -1.20 5.57
C LEU A 23 -8.81 -0.52 5.09
N PHE A 24 -8.89 0.75 4.72
CA PHE A 24 -7.71 1.49 4.26
C PHE A 24 -6.64 1.60 5.36
N ASP A 25 -7.05 1.83 6.59
CA ASP A 25 -6.12 1.86 7.72
C ASP A 25 -5.45 0.49 7.92
N ASP A 26 -6.22 -0.59 7.87
CA ASP A 26 -5.69 -1.94 8.02
C ASP A 26 -4.74 -2.31 6.87
N MET A 27 -5.08 -1.93 5.64
CA MET A 27 -4.19 -2.13 4.49
C MET A 27 -2.88 -1.37 4.64
N GLY A 28 -2.95 -0.12 5.09
CA GLY A 28 -1.76 0.68 5.36
C GLY A 28 -0.90 0.10 6.47
N ASP A 29 -1.52 -0.36 7.54
CA ASP A 29 -0.82 -0.97 8.67
C ASP A 29 -0.17 -2.31 8.31
N ALA A 30 -0.70 -3.01 7.32
CA ALA A 30 -0.18 -4.30 6.90
C ALA A 30 1.09 -4.20 6.05
N VAL A 31 1.40 -3.04 5.48
CA VAL A 31 2.51 -2.88 4.54
C VAL A 31 3.86 -3.13 5.19
N GLN A 32 4.12 -2.55 6.36
CA GLN A 32 5.41 -2.72 7.03
C GLN A 32 5.64 -4.16 7.48
N PRO A 33 4.67 -4.85 8.14
CA PRO A 33 4.81 -6.27 8.42
C PRO A 33 5.07 -7.12 7.18
N PHE A 34 4.43 -6.79 6.06
CA PHE A 34 4.66 -7.47 4.79
C PHE A 34 6.11 -7.31 4.33
N LEU A 35 6.62 -6.09 4.34
CA LEU A 35 8.00 -5.81 3.94
C LEU A 35 9.01 -6.48 4.87
N ASP A 36 8.74 -6.46 6.17
CA ASP A 36 9.62 -7.07 7.17
C ASP A 36 9.72 -8.58 6.98
N HIS A 37 8.63 -9.21 6.54
CA HIS A 37 8.59 -10.67 6.34
C HIS A 37 9.19 -11.09 4.99
N PHE A 38 8.89 -10.36 3.93
CA PHE A 38 9.21 -10.79 2.56
C PHE A 38 10.38 -10.07 1.93
N CYS A 39 10.93 -9.05 2.56
CA CYS A 39 12.02 -8.26 1.98
C CYS A 39 13.23 -8.17 2.90
N ARG A 40 14.41 -8.05 2.30
CA ARG A 40 15.63 -7.63 3.00
C ARG A 40 15.58 -6.13 3.26
N GLU A 41 16.50 -5.62 4.06
CA GLU A 41 16.57 -4.18 4.36
C GLU A 41 16.72 -3.32 3.10
N ASN A 42 17.38 -3.83 2.07
CA ASN A 42 17.55 -3.12 0.81
C ASN A 42 16.34 -3.19 -0.11
N GLY A 43 15.25 -3.82 0.32
CA GLY A 43 14.02 -3.96 -0.45
C GLY A 43 13.97 -5.17 -1.38
N GLU A 44 15.03 -5.95 -1.46
CA GLU A 44 15.06 -7.15 -2.28
C GLU A 44 14.13 -8.21 -1.70
N PHE A 45 13.26 -8.79 -2.53
CA PHE A 45 12.34 -9.84 -2.08
C PHE A 45 13.07 -11.13 -1.76
N ILE A 46 12.62 -11.78 -0.68
CA ILE A 46 13.10 -13.09 -0.24
C ILE A 46 12.02 -14.11 -0.54
N TRP A 47 12.28 -14.99 -1.49
CA TRP A 47 11.33 -16.04 -1.87
C TRP A 47 11.60 -17.34 -1.10
N GLU A 48 11.71 -17.24 0.21
CA GLU A 48 11.98 -18.40 1.07
C GLU A 48 10.73 -19.19 1.40
N ASP A 49 9.59 -18.53 1.38
CA ASP A 49 8.30 -19.17 1.55
C ASP A 49 7.76 -19.65 0.20
N GLU A 50 6.71 -20.41 0.22
CA GLU A 50 6.08 -20.95 -0.99
C GLU A 50 5.41 -19.86 -1.83
N TRP A 51 5.31 -18.64 -1.33
CA TRP A 51 4.86 -17.52 -2.11
C TRP A 51 6.00 -17.05 -2.98
N GLY A 52 5.92 -17.29 -4.18
CA GLY A 52 6.99 -16.81 -5.00
C GLY A 52 6.69 -16.93 -6.45
N GLY A 53 7.15 -15.95 -7.12
CA GLY A 53 7.24 -15.96 -8.54
C GLY A 53 8.69 -15.92 -8.92
N SER A 54 8.94 -16.23 -10.15
CA SER A 54 10.27 -16.17 -10.73
C SER A 54 10.37 -15.15 -11.84
N SER A 55 9.27 -14.41 -12.12
CA SER A 55 9.24 -13.40 -13.16
C SER A 55 9.29 -12.00 -12.58
N ALA A 56 9.71 -11.03 -13.39
CA ALA A 56 9.74 -9.63 -12.98
C ALA A 56 8.36 -9.11 -12.56
N ASP A 57 7.30 -9.58 -13.18
CA ASP A 57 5.94 -9.19 -12.84
C ASP A 57 5.61 -9.50 -11.39
N ASP A 58 6.03 -10.68 -10.91
CA ASP A 58 5.75 -11.11 -9.55
C ASP A 58 6.43 -10.22 -8.49
N TYR A 59 7.52 -9.57 -8.84
CA TYR A 59 8.22 -8.67 -7.94
C TYR A 59 7.55 -7.30 -7.82
N TYR A 60 6.81 -6.86 -8.83
CA TYR A 60 6.11 -5.58 -8.83
C TYR A 60 4.67 -5.67 -8.32
N GLU A 61 4.02 -6.79 -8.51
CA GLU A 61 2.61 -6.98 -8.15
C GLU A 61 2.29 -6.66 -6.69
N PRO A 62 3.13 -7.02 -5.71
CA PRO A 62 2.77 -6.83 -4.30
C PRO A 62 2.56 -5.37 -3.91
N PHE A 63 3.22 -4.43 -4.58
CA PHE A 63 3.17 -3.04 -4.16
C PHE A 63 2.61 -2.06 -5.21
N PHE A 64 2.25 -2.54 -6.39
CA PHE A 64 1.82 -1.61 -7.45
C PHE A 64 0.48 -0.93 -7.15
N ASN A 65 -0.32 -1.47 -6.25
CA ASN A 65 -1.59 -0.88 -5.84
C ASN A 65 -1.47 0.11 -4.66
N TRP A 66 -0.32 0.18 -4.00
CA TRP A 66 -0.17 1.06 -2.84
C TRP A 66 -0.39 2.55 -3.18
N PRO A 67 0.12 3.08 -4.31
CA PRO A 67 -0.21 4.45 -4.69
C PRO A 67 -1.69 4.68 -4.90
N LEU A 68 -2.42 3.68 -5.39
CA LEU A 68 -3.88 3.79 -5.57
C LEU A 68 -4.59 3.92 -4.22
N VAL A 69 -4.21 3.12 -3.23
CA VAL A 69 -4.78 3.23 -1.88
C VAL A 69 -4.45 4.59 -1.27
N TYR A 70 -3.24 5.11 -1.49
CA TYR A 70 -2.87 6.46 -1.09
C TYR A 70 -3.80 7.51 -1.70
N LEU A 71 -4.07 7.42 -3.01
CA LEU A 71 -4.95 8.35 -3.71
C LEU A 71 -6.39 8.27 -3.19
N MET A 72 -6.80 7.15 -2.68
CA MET A 72 -8.14 6.93 -2.12
C MET A 72 -8.24 7.36 -0.65
N GLY A 73 -7.19 7.93 -0.09
CA GLY A 73 -7.19 8.43 1.28
C GLY A 73 -6.37 7.63 2.27
N GLY A 74 -5.58 6.68 1.79
CA GLY A 74 -4.64 5.93 2.63
C GLY A 74 -3.46 6.78 3.08
N GLY A 75 -2.62 6.24 3.97
CA GLY A 75 -1.51 6.97 4.56
C GLY A 75 -0.39 7.31 3.56
N ASP A 76 0.34 8.38 3.85
CA ASP A 76 1.45 8.85 2.99
C ASP A 76 2.55 7.81 2.83
N HIS A 77 2.73 6.95 3.82
CA HIS A 77 3.75 5.90 3.78
C HIS A 77 3.55 4.92 2.62
N LEU A 78 2.31 4.75 2.16
CA LEU A 78 2.01 3.87 1.02
C LEU A 78 2.70 4.33 -0.25
N LEU A 79 2.70 5.64 -0.50
CA LEU A 79 3.39 6.20 -1.66
C LEU A 79 4.91 6.11 -1.52
N GLN A 80 5.43 6.45 -0.35
CA GLN A 80 6.86 6.42 -0.07
C GLN A 80 7.42 5.00 -0.17
N LEU A 81 6.74 4.04 0.41
CA LEU A 81 7.18 2.64 0.39
C LEU A 81 7.06 2.02 -1.01
N ALA A 82 6.02 2.40 -1.76
CA ALA A 82 5.90 1.95 -3.15
C ALA A 82 7.07 2.44 -4.00
N ASP A 83 7.46 3.70 -3.84
CA ASP A 83 8.59 4.28 -4.58
C ASP A 83 9.90 3.58 -4.21
N ARG A 84 10.14 3.38 -2.93
CA ARG A 84 11.33 2.64 -2.46
C ARG A 84 11.38 1.23 -3.03
N GLN A 85 10.25 0.56 -3.02
CA GLN A 85 10.15 -0.82 -3.49
C GLN A 85 10.34 -0.91 -4.99
N TRP A 86 9.78 0.04 -5.73
CA TRP A 86 10.00 0.14 -7.18
C TRP A 86 11.48 0.26 -7.50
N GLU A 87 12.20 1.15 -6.81
CA GLU A 87 13.63 1.30 -7.02
C GLU A 87 14.40 0.04 -6.66
N ALA A 88 14.08 -0.58 -5.53
CA ALA A 88 14.77 -1.77 -5.07
C ALA A 88 14.63 -2.92 -6.06
N VAL A 89 13.42 -3.18 -6.54
CA VAL A 89 13.15 -4.25 -7.52
C VAL A 89 13.84 -3.94 -8.85
N THR A 90 13.81 -2.70 -9.26
CA THR A 90 14.41 -2.28 -10.55
C THR A 90 15.93 -2.43 -10.54
N ARG A 91 16.59 -2.24 -9.39
CA ARG A 91 18.05 -2.41 -9.26
C ARG A 91 18.49 -3.87 -9.17
N HIS A 92 17.64 -4.71 -8.68
CA HIS A 92 17.96 -6.11 -8.43
C HIS A 92 17.15 -7.04 -9.34
#